data_8800724af8a39d442dc129f4123c52d9
#
_entry.id   8800724af8a39d442dc129f4123c52d9
#
_cell.length_a   1.000
_cell.length_b   1.000
_cell.length_c   1.000
_cell.angle_alpha   90.00
_cell.angle_beta   90.00
_cell.angle_gamma   90.00
#
_symmetry.space_group_name_H-M   'P 1'
#
loop_
_entity.id
_entity.type
_entity.pdbx_description
1 polymer ?
#
loop_
_entity_poly.entity_id
_entity_poly.type
_entity_poly.pdbx_seq_one_letter_code
_entity_poly.pdbx_strand_id
1 'polypeptide(L)'
;MDYAAIAAQIIEQVGGKDNIRSVQHCATRLRFQLKNADLRNEDAISDIEGVKGVFMTNSQFQIILGSGLVNLVCDEVQKQIGMLSDTAAPEEEEKKGSAVQRFIKMFSDIFVPIIPAIVAGGLLMGINNVLTAAMFEGGKSIIDMFPQFRDLATCINIFANAPFTFLPVLIGFSATKRFGGNPYLGAAMGMIMVHPDLLNAYSLGTGVEVPTWNLFGLSVQAVGYQGTVLPVLAVSWILANLEKRLHKVTPTWLDNLTTPLLSIMITAFITFLLVGPVLRGAGNMLADGITWLYNTLGPVGGGLFGLVYAPITLTGMHHSFIPIETQLLAAITITGGSFIFITASMNNVAQGAAVLAVLFKTKDVKLKSICSAAGVSALLGITEPAMFGVTLKLRYPFYAAMVGSAVGSAWCALFHILAQALGAAGLPGFISVLPKDWAMFGIGLLLSMITSALLTIIFWKKTEAAKAETADKKAAPAPIENKEPLLSLIHI
;
A
#
# COMPACT_ATOMS: atom_id res chain seq x y z
N MET A 1 0.35 -27.65 2.23
CA MET A 1 0.28 -27.19 0.82
C MET A 1 1.57 -27.55 0.10
N ASP A 2 1.45 -28.18 -1.03
CA ASP A 2 2.60 -28.47 -1.89
C ASP A 2 2.78 -27.32 -2.91
N TYR A 3 3.72 -26.44 -2.62
CA TYR A 3 3.97 -25.23 -3.44
C TYR A 3 4.50 -25.57 -4.82
N ALA A 4 5.24 -26.69 -4.96
CA ALA A 4 5.76 -27.13 -6.24
C ALA A 4 4.63 -27.65 -7.14
N ALA A 5 3.64 -28.35 -6.58
CA ALA A 5 2.45 -28.77 -7.31
C ALA A 5 1.58 -27.59 -7.74
N ILE A 6 1.37 -26.60 -6.84
CA ILE A 6 0.64 -25.37 -7.17
C ILE A 6 1.34 -24.62 -8.31
N ALA A 7 2.66 -24.46 -8.26
CA ALA A 7 3.44 -23.80 -9.30
C ALA A 7 3.32 -24.53 -10.63
N ALA A 8 3.40 -25.86 -10.65
CA ALA A 8 3.26 -26.67 -11.86
C ALA A 8 1.88 -26.52 -12.50
N GLN A 9 0.81 -26.56 -11.70
CA GLN A 9 -0.56 -26.35 -12.18
C GLN A 9 -0.74 -24.95 -12.77
N ILE A 10 -0.22 -23.91 -12.10
CA ILE A 10 -0.27 -22.53 -12.62
C ILE A 10 0.46 -22.44 -13.96
N ILE A 11 1.68 -22.98 -14.06
CA ILE A 11 2.46 -22.97 -15.30
C ILE A 11 1.70 -23.64 -16.44
N GLU A 12 1.09 -24.78 -16.19
CA GLU A 12 0.28 -25.51 -17.19
C GLU A 12 -0.91 -24.66 -17.65
N GLN A 13 -1.66 -24.07 -16.72
CA GLN A 13 -2.89 -23.34 -17.03
C GLN A 13 -2.67 -21.93 -17.60
N VAL A 14 -1.45 -21.38 -17.52
CA VAL A 14 -1.09 -20.14 -18.24
C VAL A 14 -0.58 -20.40 -19.67
N GLY A 15 -0.63 -21.65 -20.14
CA GLY A 15 -0.22 -22.03 -21.49
C GLY A 15 1.21 -22.60 -21.57
N GLY A 16 1.75 -23.11 -20.44
CA GLY A 16 3.05 -23.75 -20.36
C GLY A 16 4.24 -22.79 -20.21
N LYS A 17 5.42 -23.37 -19.99
CA LYS A 17 6.68 -22.62 -19.78
C LYS A 17 7.00 -21.67 -20.94
N ASP A 18 6.76 -22.11 -22.15
CA ASP A 18 7.10 -21.36 -23.36
C ASP A 18 6.25 -20.12 -23.56
N ASN A 19 5.05 -20.05 -22.94
CA ASN A 19 4.18 -18.90 -22.99
C ASN A 19 4.56 -17.82 -21.96
N ILE A 20 5.39 -18.14 -20.97
CA ILE A 20 5.79 -17.20 -19.92
C ILE A 20 7.01 -16.40 -20.38
N ARG A 21 6.89 -15.06 -20.44
CA ARG A 21 8.03 -14.15 -20.68
C ARG A 21 8.74 -13.80 -19.38
N SER A 22 7.97 -13.50 -18.35
CA SER A 22 8.49 -13.21 -17.02
C SER A 22 7.44 -13.51 -15.96
N VAL A 23 7.91 -13.82 -14.76
CA VAL A 23 7.09 -13.96 -13.56
C VAL A 23 7.71 -13.15 -12.43
N GLN A 24 6.88 -12.39 -11.75
CA GLN A 24 7.23 -11.57 -10.60
C GLN A 24 6.10 -11.63 -9.57
N HIS A 25 6.36 -11.23 -8.35
CA HIS A 25 5.32 -11.09 -7.34
C HIS A 25 5.34 -9.71 -6.68
N CYS A 26 4.22 -9.28 -6.16
CA CYS A 26 4.14 -8.24 -5.14
C CYS A 26 3.69 -8.87 -3.81
N ALA A 27 3.37 -8.06 -2.81
CA ALA A 27 3.01 -8.56 -1.47
C ALA A 27 1.96 -9.68 -1.46
N THR A 28 1.04 -9.72 -2.42
CA THR A 28 -0.10 -10.64 -2.43
C THR A 28 -0.40 -11.29 -3.78
N ARG A 29 0.30 -10.90 -4.87
CA ARG A 29 -0.04 -11.28 -6.25
C ARG A 29 1.16 -11.78 -7.01
N LEU A 30 0.97 -12.90 -7.70
CA LEU A 30 1.87 -13.40 -8.73
C LEU A 30 1.51 -12.73 -10.06
N ARG A 31 2.49 -12.19 -10.76
CA ARG A 31 2.32 -11.42 -11.99
C ARG A 31 3.06 -12.10 -13.14
N PHE A 32 2.32 -12.47 -14.16
CA PHE A 32 2.87 -13.06 -15.38
C PHE A 32 2.81 -12.07 -16.54
N GLN A 33 3.88 -12.02 -17.30
CA GLN A 33 3.87 -11.55 -18.67
C GLN A 33 3.80 -12.75 -19.59
N LEU A 34 2.70 -12.87 -20.32
CA LEU A 34 2.48 -13.97 -21.25
C LEU A 34 2.78 -13.51 -22.68
N LYS A 35 3.34 -14.44 -23.50
CA LYS A 35 3.53 -14.19 -24.94
C LYS A 35 2.20 -14.14 -25.68
N ASN A 36 1.31 -15.08 -25.35
CA ASN A 36 -0.06 -15.13 -25.82
C ASN A 36 -1.02 -15.26 -24.62
N ALA A 37 -1.80 -14.23 -24.37
CA ALA A 37 -2.72 -14.19 -23.25
C ALA A 37 -3.95 -15.11 -23.45
N ASP A 38 -4.28 -15.51 -24.68
CA ASP A 38 -5.46 -16.34 -24.98
C ASP A 38 -5.27 -17.82 -24.61
N LEU A 39 -4.03 -18.24 -24.38
CA LEU A 39 -3.71 -19.61 -23.94
C LEU A 39 -3.98 -19.88 -22.46
N ARG A 40 -4.31 -18.85 -21.67
CA ARG A 40 -4.59 -19.02 -20.24
C ARG A 40 -6.01 -19.55 -19.99
N ASN A 41 -6.15 -20.40 -19.00
CA ASN A 41 -7.42 -20.89 -18.50
C ASN A 41 -7.73 -20.28 -17.12
N GLU A 42 -8.45 -19.17 -17.11
CA GLU A 42 -8.75 -18.42 -15.86
C GLU A 42 -9.60 -19.21 -14.86
N ASP A 43 -10.54 -20.01 -15.35
CA ASP A 43 -11.42 -20.83 -14.52
C ASP A 43 -10.61 -21.94 -13.82
N ALA A 44 -9.78 -22.66 -14.56
CA ALA A 44 -8.93 -23.69 -14.01
C ALA A 44 -7.92 -23.13 -13.00
N ILE A 45 -7.34 -21.95 -13.27
CA ILE A 45 -6.41 -21.29 -12.33
C ILE A 45 -7.16 -20.84 -11.05
N SER A 46 -8.39 -20.39 -11.17
CA SER A 46 -9.20 -19.97 -10.01
C SER A 46 -9.58 -21.13 -9.08
N ASP A 47 -9.60 -22.35 -9.61
CA ASP A 47 -9.87 -23.59 -8.83
C ASP A 47 -8.62 -24.19 -8.15
N ILE A 48 -7.40 -23.69 -8.44
CA ILE A 48 -6.15 -24.15 -7.82
C ILE A 48 -6.14 -23.78 -6.33
N GLU A 49 -5.71 -24.71 -5.48
CA GLU A 49 -5.60 -24.49 -4.03
C GLU A 49 -4.71 -23.27 -3.71
N GLY A 50 -5.22 -22.36 -2.91
CA GLY A 50 -4.50 -21.13 -2.51
C GLY A 50 -4.72 -19.94 -3.43
N VAL A 51 -5.29 -20.10 -4.63
CA VAL A 51 -5.67 -19.00 -5.50
C VAL A 51 -6.97 -18.35 -5.00
N LYS A 52 -6.92 -17.04 -4.78
CA LYS A 52 -8.05 -16.24 -4.29
C LYS A 52 -8.77 -15.47 -5.39
N GLY A 53 -8.15 -15.37 -6.55
CA GLY A 53 -8.73 -14.74 -7.73
C GLY A 53 -7.68 -14.50 -8.81
N VAL A 54 -8.15 -14.27 -10.02
CA VAL A 54 -7.32 -13.98 -11.21
C VAL A 54 -7.90 -12.79 -11.96
N PHE A 55 -7.05 -11.99 -12.59
CA PHE A 55 -7.49 -10.91 -13.46
C PHE A 55 -6.39 -10.48 -14.42
N MET A 56 -6.81 -9.94 -15.56
CA MET A 56 -5.92 -9.36 -16.56
C MET A 56 -5.89 -7.84 -16.42
N THR A 57 -4.70 -7.25 -16.37
CA THR A 57 -4.48 -5.83 -16.59
C THR A 57 -3.95 -5.63 -18.01
N ASN A 58 -3.81 -4.37 -18.48
CA ASN A 58 -3.48 -4.05 -19.87
C ASN A 58 -2.30 -4.81 -20.48
N SER A 59 -1.42 -5.42 -19.67
CA SER A 59 -0.23 -6.14 -20.15
C SER A 59 0.20 -7.31 -19.24
N GLN A 60 -0.46 -7.54 -18.11
CA GLN A 60 -0.06 -8.55 -17.13
C GLN A 60 -1.23 -9.38 -16.65
N PHE A 61 -1.05 -10.69 -16.63
CA PHE A 61 -1.95 -11.60 -15.95
C PHE A 61 -1.57 -11.73 -14.49
N GLN A 62 -2.50 -11.51 -13.58
CA GLN A 62 -2.26 -11.47 -12.13
C GLN A 62 -3.08 -12.54 -11.42
N ILE A 63 -2.41 -13.31 -10.54
CA ILE A 63 -3.00 -14.35 -9.70
C ILE A 63 -2.85 -13.92 -8.25
N ILE A 64 -3.94 -13.80 -7.51
CA ILE A 64 -3.95 -13.42 -6.10
C ILE A 64 -3.77 -14.67 -5.25
N LEU A 65 -2.65 -14.75 -4.53
CA LEU A 65 -2.33 -15.85 -3.62
C LEU A 65 -2.40 -15.42 -2.15
N GLY A 66 -2.19 -14.10 -1.88
CA GLY A 66 -2.08 -13.55 -0.54
C GLY A 66 -0.65 -13.49 -0.02
N SER A 67 -0.47 -12.75 1.09
CA SER A 67 0.83 -12.57 1.73
C SER A 67 1.40 -13.90 2.23
N GLY A 68 2.69 -14.12 2.03
CA GLY A 68 3.41 -15.33 2.42
C GLY A 68 3.37 -16.44 1.37
N LEU A 69 2.20 -16.86 0.88
CA LEU A 69 2.07 -17.90 -0.13
C LEU A 69 2.65 -17.47 -1.48
N VAL A 70 2.47 -16.21 -1.85
CA VAL A 70 2.92 -15.69 -3.15
C VAL A 70 4.41 -15.78 -3.36
N ASN A 71 5.21 -15.56 -2.33
CA ASN A 71 6.67 -15.65 -2.41
C ASN A 71 7.11 -17.09 -2.70
N LEU A 72 6.58 -18.05 -1.92
CA LEU A 72 6.93 -19.46 -2.04
C LEU A 72 6.52 -20.05 -3.41
N VAL A 73 5.33 -19.68 -3.89
CA VAL A 73 4.86 -20.13 -5.22
C VAL A 73 5.65 -19.45 -6.34
N CYS A 74 6.02 -18.16 -6.21
CA CYS A 74 6.83 -17.47 -7.20
C CYS A 74 8.21 -18.11 -7.34
N ASP A 75 8.87 -18.42 -6.23
CA ASP A 75 10.17 -19.07 -6.22
C ASP A 75 10.12 -20.44 -6.90
N GLU A 76 9.05 -21.22 -6.65
CA GLU A 76 8.86 -22.52 -7.29
C GLU A 76 8.53 -22.39 -8.79
N VAL A 77 7.74 -21.40 -9.20
CA VAL A 77 7.49 -21.10 -10.61
C VAL A 77 8.80 -20.75 -11.31
N GLN A 78 9.62 -19.86 -10.72
CA GLN A 78 10.90 -19.43 -11.29
C GLN A 78 11.88 -20.61 -11.44
N LYS A 79 11.97 -21.48 -10.45
CA LYS A 79 12.78 -22.72 -10.52
C LYS A 79 12.32 -23.63 -11.66
N GLN A 80 11.01 -23.87 -11.78
CA GLN A 80 10.45 -24.79 -12.77
C GLN A 80 10.58 -24.27 -14.20
N ILE A 81 10.54 -22.94 -14.42
CA ILE A 81 10.74 -22.34 -15.75
C ILE A 81 12.22 -22.06 -16.07
N GLY A 82 13.13 -22.26 -15.12
CA GLY A 82 14.57 -22.06 -15.30
C GLY A 82 14.99 -20.59 -15.35
N MET A 83 14.17 -19.67 -14.80
CA MET A 83 14.51 -18.26 -14.66
C MET A 83 15.15 -18.03 -13.29
N LEU A 84 16.40 -17.59 -13.25
CA LEU A 84 17.05 -17.12 -12.02
C LEU A 84 16.41 -15.81 -11.55
N SER A 85 16.32 -15.62 -10.24
CA SER A 85 15.57 -14.57 -9.51
C SER A 85 15.97 -13.09 -9.78
N ASP A 86 16.77 -12.80 -10.81
CA ASP A 86 17.37 -11.47 -11.03
C ASP A 86 17.04 -10.82 -12.39
N THR A 87 16.00 -11.23 -13.08
CA THR A 87 15.57 -10.49 -14.28
C THR A 87 14.66 -9.35 -13.91
N ALA A 88 15.23 -8.15 -13.82
CA ALA A 88 14.51 -6.89 -13.84
C ALA A 88 13.51 -6.88 -15.03
N ALA A 89 12.33 -6.30 -14.81
CA ALA A 89 11.32 -6.13 -15.86
C ALA A 89 11.95 -5.47 -17.11
N PRO A 90 11.59 -5.89 -18.34
CA PRO A 90 12.11 -5.28 -19.54
C PRO A 90 11.80 -3.78 -19.55
N GLU A 91 12.80 -2.96 -19.88
CA GLU A 91 12.70 -1.49 -19.98
C GLU A 91 11.61 -0.99 -20.95
N GLU A 92 11.08 -1.85 -21.80
CA GLU A 92 10.05 -1.49 -22.79
C GLU A 92 8.67 -1.19 -22.20
N GLU A 93 8.30 -1.78 -21.05
CA GLU A 93 7.00 -1.49 -20.41
C GLU A 93 6.96 -0.18 -19.64
N GLU A 94 8.10 0.33 -19.19
CA GLU A 94 8.16 1.62 -18.50
C GLU A 94 7.79 2.80 -19.41
N LYS A 95 7.86 2.64 -20.72
CA LYS A 95 7.53 3.69 -21.70
C LYS A 95 6.03 3.75 -22.06
N LYS A 96 5.22 2.73 -21.66
CA LYS A 96 3.78 2.65 -21.98
C LYS A 96 2.92 3.12 -20.79
N GLY A 97 2.88 4.41 -20.53
CA GLY A 97 2.01 4.99 -19.50
C GLY A 97 2.14 6.50 -19.43
N SER A 98 1.13 7.18 -18.87
CA SER A 98 1.23 8.61 -18.61
C SER A 98 2.38 8.91 -17.63
N ALA A 99 2.91 10.15 -17.65
CA ALA A 99 3.97 10.56 -16.72
C ALA A 99 3.55 10.32 -15.25
N VAL A 100 2.27 10.54 -14.93
CA VAL A 100 1.70 10.29 -13.59
C VAL A 100 1.74 8.80 -13.23
N GLN A 101 1.35 7.91 -14.15
CA GLN A 101 1.38 6.46 -13.89
C GLN A 101 2.81 5.96 -13.66
N ARG A 102 3.79 6.45 -14.42
CA ARG A 102 5.21 6.11 -14.22
C ARG A 102 5.74 6.60 -12.88
N PHE A 103 5.35 7.82 -12.48
CA PHE A 103 5.72 8.39 -11.18
C PHE A 103 5.15 7.55 -10.02
N ILE A 104 3.86 7.19 -10.09
CA ILE A 104 3.20 6.34 -9.08
C ILE A 104 3.85 4.95 -9.01
N LYS A 105 4.15 4.34 -10.17
CA LYS A 105 4.84 3.04 -10.21
C LYS A 105 6.22 3.13 -9.56
N MET A 106 6.97 4.18 -9.85
CA MET A 106 8.29 4.40 -9.23
C MET A 106 8.20 4.44 -7.69
N PHE A 107 7.22 5.16 -7.14
CA PHE A 107 7.00 5.19 -5.69
C PHE A 107 6.63 3.81 -5.14
N SER A 108 5.70 3.11 -5.80
CA SER A 108 5.33 1.74 -5.40
C SER A 108 6.53 0.80 -5.40
N ASP A 109 7.37 0.83 -6.43
CA ASP A 109 8.54 -0.04 -6.56
C ASP A 109 9.57 0.23 -5.44
N ILE A 110 9.68 1.48 -4.97
CA ILE A 110 10.59 1.88 -3.89
C ILE A 110 10.02 1.49 -2.51
N PHE A 111 8.74 1.74 -2.26
CA PHE A 111 8.16 1.63 -0.92
C PHE A 111 7.59 0.26 -0.59
N VAL A 112 7.06 -0.49 -1.56
CA VAL A 112 6.49 -1.83 -1.30
C VAL A 112 7.48 -2.78 -0.60
N PRO A 113 8.77 -2.85 -0.96
CA PRO A 113 9.72 -3.72 -0.26
C PRO A 113 9.96 -3.34 1.21
N ILE A 114 9.80 -2.07 1.59
CA ILE A 114 10.05 -1.58 2.95
C ILE A 114 8.80 -1.56 3.84
N ILE A 115 7.59 -1.75 3.27
CA ILE A 115 6.31 -1.80 4.01
C ILE A 115 6.37 -2.75 5.21
N PRO A 116 6.87 -4.01 5.11
CA PRO A 116 6.89 -4.92 6.25
C PRO A 116 7.64 -4.36 7.47
N ALA A 117 8.76 -3.66 7.24
CA ALA A 117 9.53 -3.04 8.32
C ALA A 117 8.77 -1.86 8.96
N ILE A 118 8.13 -1.02 8.14
CA ILE A 118 7.32 0.12 8.61
C ILE A 118 6.12 -0.38 9.41
N VAL A 119 5.41 -1.41 8.93
CA VAL A 119 4.24 -1.99 9.62
C VAL A 119 4.64 -2.61 10.95
N ALA A 120 5.74 -3.37 11.00
CA ALA A 120 6.26 -3.94 12.24
C ALA A 120 6.59 -2.85 13.27
N GLY A 121 7.31 -1.79 12.85
CA GLY A 121 7.61 -0.64 13.70
C GLY A 121 6.35 0.06 14.19
N GLY A 122 5.37 0.30 13.31
CA GLY A 122 4.11 0.94 13.67
C GLY A 122 3.27 0.15 14.68
N LEU A 123 3.19 -1.18 14.51
CA LEU A 123 2.50 -2.04 15.48
C LEU A 123 3.18 -2.01 16.86
N LEU A 124 4.51 -2.09 16.89
CA LEU A 124 5.27 -1.96 18.13
C LEU A 124 5.12 -0.57 18.75
N MET A 125 5.08 0.49 17.93
CA MET A 125 4.80 1.87 18.40
C MET A 125 3.44 1.94 19.07
N GLY A 126 2.42 1.31 18.50
CA GLY A 126 1.09 1.24 19.08
C GLY A 126 1.08 0.53 20.44
N ILE A 127 1.79 -0.60 20.57
CA ILE A 127 1.95 -1.28 21.87
C ILE A 127 2.64 -0.35 22.88
N ASN A 128 3.70 0.34 22.46
CA ASN A 128 4.38 1.32 23.32
C ASN A 128 3.45 2.46 23.74
N ASN A 129 2.64 2.97 22.83
CA ASN A 129 1.66 4.03 23.12
C ASN A 129 0.63 3.58 24.17
N VAL A 130 0.15 2.34 24.12
CA VAL A 130 -0.73 1.78 25.16
C VAL A 130 -0.05 1.75 26.53
N LEU A 131 1.23 1.41 26.59
CA LEU A 131 1.98 1.37 27.85
C LEU A 131 2.25 2.76 28.43
N THR A 132 2.47 3.76 27.56
CA THR A 132 2.96 5.09 27.94
C THR A 132 1.90 6.19 27.95
N ALA A 133 0.73 5.95 27.32
CA ALA A 133 -0.33 6.95 27.28
C ALA A 133 -1.02 7.13 28.63
N ALA A 134 -1.34 8.37 28.96
CA ALA A 134 -2.08 8.74 30.18
C ALA A 134 -3.56 8.38 30.04
N MET A 135 -3.93 7.13 30.41
CA MET A 135 -5.30 6.57 30.24
C MET A 135 -6.09 6.51 31.54
N PHE A 136 -5.43 6.63 32.70
CA PHE A 136 -6.08 6.47 34.01
C PHE A 136 -6.33 7.81 34.69
N GLU A 137 -7.20 7.82 35.70
CA GLU A 137 -7.47 9.00 36.52
C GLU A 137 -6.19 9.61 37.10
N GLY A 138 -6.08 10.94 37.00
CA GLY A 138 -4.89 11.67 37.39
C GLY A 138 -3.78 11.72 36.34
N GLY A 139 -4.09 11.35 35.08
CA GLY A 139 -3.13 11.42 33.96
C GLY A 139 -2.02 10.36 34.03
N LYS A 140 -2.27 9.24 34.70
CA LYS A 140 -1.29 8.15 34.87
C LYS A 140 -1.32 7.20 33.69
N SER A 141 -0.15 6.71 33.28
CA SER A 141 0.04 5.64 32.31
C SER A 141 0.18 4.27 33.00
N ILE A 142 0.18 3.18 32.19
CA ILE A 142 0.43 1.83 32.72
C ILE A 142 1.80 1.78 33.39
N ILE A 143 2.84 2.39 32.81
CA ILE A 143 4.22 2.38 33.38
C ILE A 143 4.32 3.24 34.65
N ASP A 144 3.41 4.18 34.90
CA ASP A 144 3.35 4.92 36.15
C ASP A 144 2.69 4.10 37.26
N MET A 145 1.70 3.27 36.92
CA MET A 145 1.05 2.35 37.86
C MET A 145 1.90 1.11 38.14
N PHE A 146 2.63 0.63 37.13
CA PHE A 146 3.45 -0.57 37.19
C PHE A 146 4.89 -0.28 36.72
N PRO A 147 5.73 0.36 37.56
CA PRO A 147 7.09 0.80 37.19
C PRO A 147 8.00 -0.30 36.67
N GLN A 148 7.71 -1.57 36.98
CA GLN A 148 8.46 -2.73 36.47
C GLN A 148 8.38 -2.89 34.94
N PHE A 149 7.41 -2.29 34.27
CA PHE A 149 7.29 -2.32 32.81
C PHE A 149 7.99 -1.13 32.10
N ARG A 150 8.62 -0.23 32.83
CA ARG A 150 9.27 0.96 32.25
C ARG A 150 10.40 0.60 31.32
N ASP A 151 11.26 -0.32 31.71
CA ASP A 151 12.40 -0.74 30.87
C ASP A 151 11.91 -1.53 29.65
N LEU A 152 10.85 -2.35 29.82
CA LEU A 152 10.21 -3.02 28.70
C LEU A 152 9.63 -2.03 27.68
N ALA A 153 8.94 -1.00 28.14
CA ALA A 153 8.41 0.06 27.26
C ALA A 153 9.55 0.79 26.55
N THR A 154 10.66 1.07 27.24
CA THR A 154 11.86 1.67 26.62
C THR A 154 12.44 0.77 25.52
N CYS A 155 12.57 -0.53 25.75
CA CYS A 155 13.03 -1.48 24.74
C CYS A 155 12.06 -1.54 23.55
N ILE A 156 10.75 -1.64 23.81
CA ILE A 156 9.73 -1.66 22.75
C ILE A 156 9.79 -0.36 21.93
N ASN A 157 9.98 0.79 22.59
CA ASN A 157 10.10 2.07 21.88
C ASN A 157 11.32 2.09 20.93
N ILE A 158 12.45 1.54 21.33
CA ILE A 158 13.64 1.43 20.46
C ILE A 158 13.30 0.55 19.24
N PHE A 159 12.70 -0.62 19.45
CA PHE A 159 12.34 -1.55 18.37
C PHE A 159 11.31 -0.92 17.42
N ALA A 160 10.33 -0.21 17.96
CA ALA A 160 9.27 0.46 17.21
C ALA A 160 9.81 1.62 16.38
N ASN A 161 10.68 2.42 16.96
CA ASN A 161 11.16 3.66 16.35
C ASN A 161 12.28 3.44 15.31
N ALA A 162 13.04 2.33 15.41
CA ALA A 162 14.17 2.06 14.55
C ALA A 162 13.84 2.12 13.04
N PRO A 163 12.75 1.49 12.51
CA PRO A 163 12.41 1.58 11.09
C PRO A 163 12.10 3.00 10.61
N PHE A 164 11.61 3.88 11.48
CA PHE A 164 11.29 5.27 11.16
C PHE A 164 12.54 6.17 11.27
N THR A 165 13.33 6.02 12.32
CA THR A 165 14.60 6.77 12.49
C THR A 165 15.57 6.45 11.36
N PHE A 166 15.71 5.17 10.99
CA PHE A 166 16.59 4.71 9.91
C PHE A 166 15.88 4.56 8.56
N LEU A 167 14.69 5.16 8.39
CA LEU A 167 13.97 5.15 7.14
C LEU A 167 14.80 5.60 5.93
N PRO A 168 15.68 6.63 6.04
CA PRO A 168 16.59 7.00 4.97
C PRO A 168 17.50 5.87 4.48
N VAL A 169 17.87 4.92 5.34
CA VAL A 169 18.67 3.76 4.96
C VAL A 169 17.87 2.79 4.11
N LEU A 170 16.61 2.51 4.51
CA LEU A 170 15.71 1.62 3.79
C LEU A 170 15.33 2.20 2.43
N ILE A 171 14.97 3.49 2.39
CA ILE A 171 14.66 4.18 1.13
C ILE A 171 15.90 4.29 0.27
N GLY A 172 17.05 4.64 0.84
CA GLY A 172 18.32 4.76 0.12
C GLY A 172 18.69 3.47 -0.61
N PHE A 173 18.57 2.32 0.06
CA PHE A 173 18.78 1.01 -0.55
C PHE A 173 17.79 0.75 -1.70
N SER A 174 16.50 0.87 -1.42
CA SER A 174 15.44 0.53 -2.37
C SER A 174 15.40 1.49 -3.57
N ALA A 175 15.51 2.80 -3.32
CA ALA A 175 15.47 3.82 -4.38
C ALA A 175 16.70 3.76 -5.28
N THR A 176 17.91 3.60 -4.71
CA THR A 176 19.13 3.51 -5.51
C THR A 176 19.09 2.26 -6.40
N LYS A 177 18.61 1.11 -5.89
CA LYS A 177 18.34 -0.09 -6.69
C LYS A 177 17.36 0.20 -7.83
N ARG A 178 16.25 0.88 -7.53
CA ARG A 178 15.21 1.24 -8.53
C ARG A 178 15.74 2.20 -9.60
N PHE A 179 16.64 3.12 -9.23
CA PHE A 179 17.31 4.02 -10.17
C PHE A 179 18.49 3.36 -10.90
N GLY A 180 18.78 2.09 -10.62
CA GLY A 180 19.80 1.29 -11.30
C GLY A 180 21.24 1.61 -10.86
N GLY A 181 21.44 2.13 -9.64
CA GLY A 181 22.72 2.24 -8.96
C GLY A 181 22.93 1.12 -7.95
N ASN A 182 24.07 1.12 -7.26
CA ASN A 182 24.42 0.15 -6.24
C ASN A 182 23.58 0.41 -4.96
N PRO A 183 22.69 -0.54 -4.55
CA PRO A 183 21.83 -0.34 -3.39
C PRO A 183 22.58 -0.20 -2.07
N TYR A 184 23.77 -0.80 -1.93
CA TYR A 184 24.59 -0.68 -0.73
C TYR A 184 25.20 0.74 -0.58
N LEU A 185 25.55 1.39 -1.70
CA LEU A 185 25.95 2.79 -1.67
C LEU A 185 24.76 3.69 -1.31
N GLY A 186 23.55 3.34 -1.77
CA GLY A 186 22.32 4.00 -1.36
C GLY A 186 22.04 3.87 0.13
N ALA A 187 22.23 2.67 0.70
CA ALA A 187 22.13 2.45 2.15
C ALA A 187 23.20 3.26 2.92
N ALA A 188 24.45 3.27 2.45
CA ALA A 188 25.54 4.04 3.06
C ALA A 188 25.21 5.55 3.07
N MET A 189 24.67 6.09 1.98
CA MET A 189 24.18 7.48 1.95
C MET A 189 23.07 7.71 2.97
N GLY A 190 22.11 6.78 3.07
CA GLY A 190 21.07 6.84 4.09
C GLY A 190 21.62 6.85 5.52
N MET A 191 22.66 6.04 5.81
CA MET A 191 23.37 6.04 7.10
C MET A 191 24.05 7.37 7.37
N ILE A 192 24.72 7.97 6.36
CA ILE A 192 25.33 9.30 6.48
C ILE A 192 24.26 10.35 6.82
N MET A 193 23.08 10.28 6.19
CA MET A 193 21.99 11.23 6.41
C MET A 193 21.35 11.13 7.80
N VAL A 194 21.52 10.03 8.54
CA VAL A 194 20.99 9.84 9.90
C VAL A 194 22.08 9.58 10.93
N HIS A 195 23.32 9.97 10.61
CA HIS A 195 24.45 9.73 11.50
C HIS A 195 24.21 10.35 12.89
N PRO A 196 24.55 9.67 13.99
CA PRO A 196 24.26 10.14 15.35
C PRO A 196 24.95 11.45 15.73
N ASP A 197 26.05 11.83 15.06
CA ASP A 197 26.74 13.12 15.27
C ASP A 197 25.96 14.30 14.66
N LEU A 198 24.92 14.04 13.86
CA LEU A 198 24.01 15.07 13.38
C LEU A 198 22.91 15.33 14.42
N LEU A 199 22.48 16.59 14.53
CA LEU A 199 21.29 16.87 15.33
C LEU A 199 20.10 16.06 14.77
N ASN A 200 19.43 15.31 15.63
CA ASN A 200 18.28 14.52 15.23
C ASN A 200 17.17 15.45 14.67
N ALA A 201 16.63 15.10 13.49
CA ALA A 201 15.59 15.90 12.84
C ALA A 201 14.36 16.12 13.71
N TYR A 202 14.01 15.16 14.58
CA TYR A 202 12.88 15.27 15.52
C TYR A 202 13.14 16.27 16.67
N SER A 203 14.36 16.72 16.87
CA SER A 203 14.72 17.75 17.85
C SER A 203 14.66 19.17 17.29
N LEU A 204 14.38 19.33 15.98
CA LEU A 204 14.19 20.64 15.39
C LEU A 204 12.94 21.33 15.98
N GLY A 205 13.07 22.60 16.38
CA GLY A 205 11.96 23.37 16.93
C GLY A 205 11.68 23.10 18.44
N THR A 206 12.43 22.22 19.10
CA THR A 206 12.29 21.96 20.55
C THR A 206 13.13 22.90 21.42
N GLY A 207 13.73 23.95 20.84
CA GLY A 207 14.58 24.90 21.56
C GLY A 207 16.05 24.48 21.63
N VAL A 208 16.43 23.37 21.00
CA VAL A 208 17.82 22.92 20.90
C VAL A 208 18.56 23.77 19.85
N GLU A 209 19.76 24.25 20.22
CA GLU A 209 20.62 25.00 19.28
C GLU A 209 21.06 24.08 18.12
N VAL A 210 20.89 24.58 16.88
CA VAL A 210 21.21 23.83 15.67
C VAL A 210 22.72 23.96 15.38
N PRO A 211 23.50 22.85 15.48
CA PRO A 211 24.92 22.90 15.16
C PRO A 211 25.13 23.20 13.69
N THR A 212 26.18 23.98 13.40
CA THR A 212 26.53 24.39 12.04
C THR A 212 27.99 24.07 11.72
N TRP A 213 28.23 23.61 10.52
CA TRP A 213 29.58 23.47 9.95
C TRP A 213 29.91 24.68 9.09
N ASN A 214 31.16 25.18 9.22
CA ASN A 214 31.68 26.17 8.28
C ASN A 214 32.47 25.43 7.20
N LEU A 215 31.84 25.18 6.06
CA LEU A 215 32.42 24.51 4.90
C LEU A 215 32.79 25.55 3.85
N PHE A 216 34.07 25.85 3.71
CA PHE A 216 34.61 26.81 2.75
C PHE A 216 33.94 28.19 2.81
N GLY A 217 33.58 28.67 4.00
CA GLY A 217 32.88 29.95 4.21
C GLY A 217 31.36 29.87 4.12
N LEU A 218 30.77 28.70 3.83
CA LEU A 218 29.34 28.46 3.85
C LEU A 218 28.93 27.85 5.19
N SER A 219 27.96 28.45 5.87
CA SER A 219 27.37 27.91 7.08
C SER A 219 26.34 26.84 6.72
N VAL A 220 26.57 25.59 7.09
CA VAL A 220 25.74 24.43 6.78
C VAL A 220 25.21 23.84 8.07
N GLN A 221 23.90 23.66 8.19
CA GLN A 221 23.29 23.04 9.35
C GLN A 221 23.61 21.55 9.44
N ALA A 222 24.18 21.11 10.57
CA ALA A 222 24.49 19.73 10.84
C ALA A 222 23.27 18.98 11.42
N VAL A 223 22.22 18.84 10.60
CA VAL A 223 20.93 18.24 10.98
C VAL A 223 20.69 16.98 10.17
N GLY A 224 20.31 15.91 10.84
CA GLY A 224 19.96 14.63 10.23
C GLY A 224 18.63 14.69 9.46
N TYR A 225 18.36 13.61 8.73
CA TYR A 225 17.18 13.45 7.87
C TYR A 225 16.31 12.27 8.31
N GLN A 226 16.25 12.02 9.63
CA GLN A 226 15.39 10.99 10.22
C GLN A 226 13.94 11.23 9.79
N GLY A 227 13.23 10.15 9.39
CA GLY A 227 11.83 10.19 8.97
C GLY A 227 11.55 10.89 7.64
N THR A 228 12.55 11.52 6.99
CA THR A 228 12.31 12.24 5.73
C THR A 228 12.33 11.31 4.52
N VAL A 229 11.55 11.67 3.50
CA VAL A 229 11.38 10.89 2.27
C VAL A 229 11.95 11.62 1.05
N LEU A 230 11.49 12.85 0.78
CA LEU A 230 11.84 13.59 -0.43
C LEU A 230 13.34 13.82 -0.59
N PRO A 231 14.08 14.24 0.45
CA PRO A 231 15.54 14.38 0.36
C PRO A 231 16.22 13.07 -0.03
N VAL A 232 15.80 11.95 0.59
CA VAL A 232 16.43 10.65 0.36
C VAL A 232 16.21 10.13 -1.05
N LEU A 233 15.01 10.32 -1.60
CA LEU A 233 14.69 9.94 -2.99
C LEU A 233 15.55 10.70 -3.99
N ALA A 234 15.67 12.03 -3.82
CA ALA A 234 16.49 12.84 -4.70
C ALA A 234 17.98 12.50 -4.59
N VAL A 235 18.46 12.30 -3.37
CA VAL A 235 19.85 11.89 -3.08
C VAL A 235 20.15 10.53 -3.72
N SER A 236 19.25 9.56 -3.61
CA SER A 236 19.39 8.24 -4.23
C SER A 236 19.42 8.33 -5.76
N TRP A 237 18.61 9.21 -6.35
CA TRP A 237 18.63 9.46 -7.79
C TRP A 237 19.94 10.11 -8.25
N ILE A 238 20.43 11.11 -7.51
CA ILE A 238 21.72 11.77 -7.80
C ILE A 238 22.85 10.75 -7.71
N LEU A 239 22.92 9.97 -6.61
CA LEU A 239 23.91 8.94 -6.37
C LEU A 239 23.97 7.94 -7.53
N ALA A 240 22.82 7.35 -7.90
CA ALA A 240 22.74 6.36 -8.97
C ALA A 240 23.19 6.91 -10.34
N ASN A 241 22.81 8.16 -10.65
CA ASN A 241 23.23 8.79 -11.91
C ASN A 241 24.70 9.18 -11.91
N LEU A 242 25.24 9.66 -10.78
CA LEU A 242 26.64 9.98 -10.63
C LEU A 242 27.51 8.73 -10.74
N GLU A 243 27.16 7.67 -10.02
CA GLU A 243 27.81 6.36 -10.08
C GLU A 243 27.91 5.84 -11.52
N LYS A 244 26.76 5.83 -12.26
CA LYS A 244 26.72 5.41 -13.67
C LYS A 244 27.63 6.25 -14.58
N ARG A 245 27.78 7.54 -14.29
CA ARG A 245 28.67 8.42 -15.06
C ARG A 245 30.13 8.18 -14.73
N LEU A 246 30.44 8.00 -13.44
CA LEU A 246 31.79 7.72 -12.98
C LEU A 246 32.29 6.37 -13.53
N HIS A 247 31.48 5.30 -13.52
CA HIS A 247 31.82 4.02 -14.15
C HIS A 247 32.20 4.14 -15.64
N LYS A 248 31.66 5.12 -16.37
CA LYS A 248 31.98 5.32 -17.79
C LYS A 248 33.31 6.04 -18.05
N VAL A 249 33.75 6.85 -17.09
CA VAL A 249 34.96 7.69 -17.23
C VAL A 249 36.16 7.15 -16.45
N THR A 250 35.91 6.30 -15.46
CA THR A 250 36.97 5.73 -14.62
C THR A 250 37.60 4.50 -15.28
N PRO A 251 38.94 4.40 -15.36
CA PRO A 251 39.59 3.19 -15.85
C PRO A 251 39.23 1.96 -15.01
N THR A 252 39.07 0.79 -15.66
CA THR A 252 38.57 -0.45 -15.05
C THR A 252 39.37 -0.91 -13.84
N TRP A 253 40.68 -0.70 -13.81
CA TRP A 253 41.56 -1.09 -12.73
C TRP A 253 41.37 -0.21 -11.46
N LEU A 254 40.86 1.01 -11.61
CA LEU A 254 40.61 1.96 -10.50
C LEU A 254 39.14 2.07 -10.14
N ASP A 255 38.26 1.58 -10.98
CA ASP A 255 36.81 1.81 -10.90
C ASP A 255 36.19 1.34 -9.58
N ASN A 256 36.54 0.15 -9.12
CA ASN A 256 36.03 -0.42 -7.87
C ASN A 256 36.42 0.39 -6.60
N LEU A 257 37.43 1.23 -6.67
CA LEU A 257 37.87 2.09 -5.57
C LEU A 257 37.36 3.51 -5.72
N THR A 258 37.55 4.10 -6.90
CA THR A 258 37.32 5.53 -7.13
C THR A 258 35.85 5.86 -7.28
N THR A 259 35.08 5.02 -8.02
CA THR A 259 33.66 5.28 -8.28
C THR A 259 32.82 5.28 -7.01
N PRO A 260 32.90 4.29 -6.09
CA PRO A 260 32.14 4.36 -4.83
C PRO A 260 32.56 5.55 -3.96
N LEU A 261 33.87 5.81 -3.84
CA LEU A 261 34.40 6.91 -3.04
C LEU A 261 33.87 8.26 -3.52
N LEU A 262 34.04 8.56 -4.83
CA LEU A 262 33.60 9.83 -5.39
C LEU A 262 32.08 9.97 -5.43
N SER A 263 31.36 8.89 -5.69
CA SER A 263 29.89 8.87 -5.69
C SER A 263 29.34 9.26 -4.33
N ILE A 264 29.82 8.65 -3.25
CA ILE A 264 29.37 8.98 -1.88
C ILE A 264 29.83 10.39 -1.51
N MET A 265 31.10 10.73 -1.71
CA MET A 265 31.65 12.01 -1.27
C MET A 265 30.93 13.19 -1.93
N ILE A 266 30.81 13.18 -3.27
CA ILE A 266 30.16 14.25 -4.02
C ILE A 266 28.69 14.32 -3.66
N THR A 267 28.00 13.17 -3.59
CA THR A 267 26.58 13.12 -3.23
C THR A 267 26.34 13.64 -1.82
N ALA A 268 27.19 13.31 -0.85
CA ALA A 268 27.09 13.80 0.53
C ALA A 268 27.22 15.32 0.61
N PHE A 269 28.22 15.91 -0.08
CA PHE A 269 28.33 17.36 -0.12
C PHE A 269 27.11 18.02 -0.77
N ILE A 270 26.65 17.53 -1.92
CA ILE A 270 25.42 18.04 -2.58
C ILE A 270 24.22 17.91 -1.62
N THR A 271 24.14 16.82 -0.87
CA THR A 271 23.03 16.56 0.07
C THR A 271 22.99 17.63 1.15
N PHE A 272 24.07 17.85 1.89
CA PHE A 272 24.05 18.77 3.02
C PHE A 272 24.07 20.25 2.60
N LEU A 273 24.71 20.59 1.48
CA LEU A 273 24.82 21.97 1.01
C LEU A 273 23.53 22.46 0.33
N LEU A 274 22.85 21.61 -0.42
CA LEU A 274 21.79 22.06 -1.34
C LEU A 274 20.51 21.23 -1.27
N VAL A 275 20.60 19.96 -1.63
CA VAL A 275 19.41 19.12 -1.89
C VAL A 275 18.62 18.87 -0.62
N GLY A 276 19.31 18.55 0.48
CA GLY A 276 18.68 18.23 1.74
C GLY A 276 17.88 19.39 2.34
N PRO A 277 18.51 20.59 2.55
CA PRO A 277 17.77 21.74 3.08
C PRO A 277 16.58 22.16 2.23
N VAL A 278 16.76 22.22 0.88
CA VAL A 278 15.68 22.59 -0.05
C VAL A 278 14.52 21.61 0.00
N LEU A 279 14.81 20.30 -0.05
CA LEU A 279 13.76 19.28 -0.08
C LEU A 279 13.15 19.00 1.30
N ARG A 280 13.86 19.27 2.40
CA ARG A 280 13.24 19.31 3.73
C ARG A 280 12.18 20.42 3.79
N GLY A 281 12.53 21.63 3.32
CA GLY A 281 11.57 22.73 3.22
C GLY A 281 10.37 22.38 2.35
N ALA A 282 10.60 21.81 1.18
CA ALA A 282 9.52 21.36 0.28
C ALA A 282 8.64 20.27 0.92
N GLY A 283 9.24 19.34 1.67
CA GLY A 283 8.51 18.30 2.40
C GLY A 283 7.60 18.87 3.49
N ASN A 284 8.11 19.85 4.24
CA ASN A 284 7.32 20.55 5.26
C ASN A 284 6.17 21.34 4.61
N MET A 285 6.43 22.09 3.54
CA MET A 285 5.37 22.80 2.80
C MET A 285 4.29 21.86 2.26
N LEU A 286 4.67 20.66 1.81
CA LEU A 286 3.71 19.64 1.37
C LEU A 286 2.85 19.17 2.54
N ALA A 287 3.46 18.85 3.70
CA ALA A 287 2.75 18.43 4.90
C ALA A 287 1.80 19.51 5.40
N ASP A 288 2.26 20.76 5.47
CA ASP A 288 1.46 21.93 5.87
C ASP A 288 0.28 22.15 4.91
N GLY A 289 0.52 22.07 3.59
CA GLY A 289 -0.51 22.22 2.57
C GLY A 289 -1.58 21.15 2.65
N ILE A 290 -1.21 19.89 2.85
CA ILE A 290 -2.15 18.77 3.00
C ILE A 290 -2.93 18.91 4.31
N THR A 291 -2.27 19.27 5.40
CA THR A 291 -2.91 19.50 6.71
C THR A 291 -3.89 20.67 6.64
N TRP A 292 -3.51 21.77 5.99
CA TRP A 292 -4.39 22.90 5.75
C TRP A 292 -5.64 22.49 4.94
N LEU A 293 -5.45 21.75 3.85
CA LEU A 293 -6.55 21.26 3.02
C LEU A 293 -7.50 20.37 3.80
N TYR A 294 -6.96 19.43 4.59
CA TYR A 294 -7.75 18.54 5.44
C TYR A 294 -8.56 19.32 6.46
N ASN A 295 -7.93 20.26 7.17
CA ASN A 295 -8.58 21.07 8.19
C ASN A 295 -9.65 22.02 7.59
N THR A 296 -9.40 22.58 6.39
CA THR A 296 -10.32 23.50 5.71
C THR A 296 -11.55 22.78 5.18
N LEU A 297 -11.39 21.62 4.56
CA LEU A 297 -12.50 20.82 4.03
C LEU A 297 -13.21 20.03 5.11
N GLY A 298 -12.54 19.74 6.23
CA GLY A 298 -13.12 19.05 7.38
C GLY A 298 -13.82 17.73 7.01
N PRO A 299 -15.05 17.49 7.51
CA PRO A 299 -15.79 16.26 7.27
C PRO A 299 -16.09 15.99 5.78
N VAL A 300 -16.28 17.06 5.00
CA VAL A 300 -16.53 16.94 3.55
C VAL A 300 -15.28 16.39 2.83
N GLY A 301 -14.12 16.95 3.16
CA GLY A 301 -12.84 16.47 2.60
C GLY A 301 -12.52 15.03 3.01
N GLY A 302 -12.68 14.70 4.29
CA GLY A 302 -12.54 13.34 4.80
C GLY A 302 -13.49 12.36 4.12
N GLY A 303 -14.76 12.74 3.95
CA GLY A 303 -15.76 11.93 3.26
C GLY A 303 -15.44 11.72 1.78
N LEU A 304 -15.08 12.77 1.05
CA LEU A 304 -14.67 12.66 -0.37
C LEU A 304 -13.43 11.78 -0.52
N PHE A 305 -12.43 11.94 0.34
CA PHE A 305 -11.24 11.11 0.30
C PHE A 305 -11.57 9.64 0.62
N GLY A 306 -12.43 9.38 1.62
CA GLY A 306 -12.94 8.05 1.93
C GLY A 306 -13.72 7.41 0.78
N LEU A 307 -14.50 8.19 0.02
CA LEU A 307 -15.25 7.73 -1.14
C LEU A 307 -14.32 7.24 -2.27
N VAL A 308 -13.25 7.98 -2.55
CA VAL A 308 -12.34 7.67 -3.66
C VAL A 308 -11.20 6.73 -3.26
N TYR A 309 -11.03 6.42 -1.97
CA TYR A 309 -9.91 5.61 -1.49
C TYR A 309 -9.93 4.18 -2.04
N ALA A 310 -11.10 3.53 -2.11
CA ALA A 310 -11.23 2.19 -2.69
C ALA A 310 -10.84 2.13 -4.19
N PRO A 311 -11.30 3.03 -5.07
CA PRO A 311 -10.77 3.17 -6.43
C PRO A 311 -9.25 3.38 -6.50
N ILE A 312 -8.69 4.19 -5.61
CA ILE A 312 -7.23 4.40 -5.53
C ILE A 312 -6.52 3.10 -5.11
N THR A 313 -7.05 2.38 -4.14
CA THR A 313 -6.52 1.08 -3.70
C THR A 313 -6.55 0.05 -4.83
N LEU A 314 -7.63 0.04 -5.63
CA LEU A 314 -7.78 -0.85 -6.78
C LEU A 314 -6.65 -0.70 -7.80
N THR A 315 -6.19 0.52 -8.04
CA THR A 315 -5.09 0.80 -8.96
C THR A 315 -3.70 0.51 -8.36
N GLY A 316 -3.62 0.23 -7.06
CA GLY A 316 -2.36 0.11 -6.32
C GLY A 316 -1.70 1.45 -5.98
N MET A 317 -2.33 2.57 -6.32
CA MET A 317 -1.81 3.92 -6.08
C MET A 317 -1.75 4.30 -4.60
N HIS A 318 -2.52 3.63 -3.74
CA HIS A 318 -2.52 3.88 -2.29
C HIS A 318 -1.12 3.71 -1.66
N HIS A 319 -0.24 2.89 -2.23
CA HIS A 319 1.15 2.80 -1.78
C HIS A 319 1.95 4.10 -1.98
N SER A 320 1.51 4.97 -2.88
CA SER A 320 2.12 6.29 -3.09
C SER A 320 1.80 7.28 -1.96
N PHE A 321 0.85 6.96 -1.10
CA PHE A 321 0.57 7.77 0.09
C PHE A 321 1.55 7.53 1.24
N ILE A 322 2.25 6.39 1.26
CA ILE A 322 3.20 6.06 2.34
C ILE A 322 4.26 7.15 2.55
N PRO A 323 4.89 7.71 1.49
CA PRO A 323 5.79 8.86 1.65
C PRO A 323 5.13 10.07 2.29
N ILE A 324 3.88 10.37 1.92
CA ILE A 324 3.11 11.49 2.45
C ILE A 324 2.77 11.23 3.92
N GLU A 325 2.27 10.05 4.25
CA GLU A 325 1.98 9.64 5.62
C GLU A 325 3.22 9.70 6.51
N THR A 326 4.36 9.21 6.01
CA THR A 326 5.63 9.28 6.74
C THR A 326 6.06 10.73 6.98
N GLN A 327 5.86 11.61 6.00
CA GLN A 327 6.16 13.03 6.15
C GLN A 327 5.21 13.71 7.16
N LEU A 328 3.91 13.38 7.15
CA LEU A 328 2.95 13.86 8.14
C LEU A 328 3.35 13.42 9.56
N LEU A 329 3.77 12.18 9.73
CA LEU A 329 4.20 11.65 11.02
C LEU A 329 5.58 12.21 11.46
N ALA A 330 6.48 12.48 10.53
CA ALA A 330 7.74 13.16 10.85
C ALA A 330 7.52 14.60 11.35
N ALA A 331 6.49 15.27 10.85
CA ALA A 331 6.08 16.61 11.28
C ALA A 331 4.91 16.59 12.29
N ILE A 332 4.79 15.56 13.10
CA ILE A 332 3.60 15.30 13.96
C ILE A 332 3.27 16.44 14.93
N THR A 333 4.27 17.17 15.38
CA THR A 333 4.09 18.36 16.25
C THR A 333 3.31 19.49 15.55
N ILE A 334 3.33 19.52 14.21
CA ILE A 334 2.64 20.51 13.38
C ILE A 334 1.34 19.92 12.83
N THR A 335 1.41 18.70 12.28
CA THR A 335 0.30 18.06 11.58
C THR A 335 -0.71 17.38 12.51
N GLY A 336 -0.29 17.02 13.71
CA GLY A 336 -1.06 16.22 14.66
C GLY A 336 -1.11 14.72 14.32
N GLY A 337 -0.67 14.29 13.13
CA GLY A 337 -0.70 12.89 12.70
C GLY A 337 -1.19 12.68 11.27
N SER A 338 -1.53 11.44 10.89
CA SER A 338 -2.00 11.06 9.54
C SER A 338 -3.50 10.78 9.51
N PHE A 339 -4.23 11.53 8.69
CA PHE A 339 -5.64 11.23 8.36
C PHE A 339 -5.77 10.16 7.27
N ILE A 340 -4.72 9.96 6.46
CA ILE A 340 -4.71 8.98 5.36
C ILE A 340 -4.85 7.57 5.91
N PHE A 341 -4.10 7.24 6.96
CA PHE A 341 -4.18 5.96 7.67
C PHE A 341 -5.57 5.71 8.28
N ILE A 342 -6.19 6.76 8.83
CA ILE A 342 -7.56 6.70 9.36
C ILE A 342 -8.54 6.34 8.23
N THR A 343 -8.44 7.01 7.07
CA THR A 343 -9.27 6.71 5.91
C THR A 343 -9.02 5.30 5.38
N ALA A 344 -7.76 4.84 5.35
CA ALA A 344 -7.43 3.46 5.00
C ALA A 344 -8.13 2.46 5.93
N SER A 345 -8.16 2.74 7.25
CA SER A 345 -8.85 1.89 8.23
C SER A 345 -10.36 1.86 7.99
N MET A 346 -10.99 3.01 7.72
CA MET A 346 -12.42 3.07 7.39
C MET A 346 -12.74 2.28 6.12
N ASN A 347 -11.90 2.40 5.07
CA ASN A 347 -12.06 1.64 3.84
C ASN A 347 -11.93 0.13 4.07
N ASN A 348 -10.96 -0.29 4.86
CA ASN A 348 -10.70 -1.71 5.11
C ASN A 348 -11.88 -2.37 5.82
N VAL A 349 -12.43 -1.74 6.87
CA VAL A 349 -13.59 -2.28 7.57
C VAL A 349 -14.87 -2.20 6.73
N ALA A 350 -15.03 -1.17 5.87
CA ALA A 350 -16.13 -1.08 4.95
C ALA A 350 -16.13 -2.23 3.93
N GLN A 351 -14.96 -2.54 3.33
CA GLN A 351 -14.80 -3.69 2.41
C GLN A 351 -15.06 -5.01 3.13
N GLY A 352 -14.54 -5.18 4.35
CA GLY A 352 -14.78 -6.35 5.17
C GLY A 352 -16.26 -6.56 5.48
N ALA A 353 -16.96 -5.50 5.91
CA ALA A 353 -18.38 -5.54 6.22
C ALA A 353 -19.26 -5.81 4.99
N ALA A 354 -18.93 -5.24 3.83
CA ALA A 354 -19.59 -5.54 2.56
C ALA A 354 -19.49 -7.03 2.21
N VAL A 355 -18.28 -7.59 2.32
CA VAL A 355 -18.03 -9.03 2.04
C VAL A 355 -18.76 -9.93 3.03
N LEU A 356 -18.75 -9.60 4.32
CA LEU A 356 -19.49 -10.35 5.33
C LEU A 356 -21.01 -10.26 5.11
N ALA A 357 -21.53 -9.12 4.66
CA ALA A 357 -22.94 -9.01 4.27
C ALA A 357 -23.31 -9.92 3.10
N VAL A 358 -22.42 -10.06 2.11
CA VAL A 358 -22.57 -11.04 1.02
C VAL A 358 -22.53 -12.47 1.57
N LEU A 359 -21.60 -12.78 2.49
CA LEU A 359 -21.49 -14.11 3.16
C LEU A 359 -22.82 -14.57 3.74
N PHE A 360 -23.51 -13.67 4.46
CA PHE A 360 -24.78 -14.00 5.11
C PHE A 360 -25.97 -14.12 4.12
N LYS A 361 -25.86 -13.53 2.94
CA LYS A 361 -26.95 -13.53 1.94
C LYS A 361 -26.80 -14.60 0.88
N THR A 362 -25.58 -14.92 0.46
CA THR A 362 -25.34 -15.89 -0.61
C THR A 362 -25.69 -17.33 -0.17
N LYS A 363 -26.21 -18.12 -1.11
CA LYS A 363 -26.39 -19.58 -0.95
C LYS A 363 -25.26 -20.39 -1.60
N ASP A 364 -24.42 -19.75 -2.40
CA ASP A 364 -23.30 -20.38 -3.08
C ASP A 364 -22.19 -20.73 -2.08
N VAL A 365 -21.86 -22.02 -1.97
CA VAL A 365 -20.88 -22.55 -1.02
C VAL A 365 -19.45 -22.06 -1.33
N LYS A 366 -19.08 -22.00 -2.63
CA LYS A 366 -17.78 -21.48 -3.06
C LYS A 366 -17.63 -20.00 -2.65
N LEU A 367 -18.64 -19.19 -2.95
CA LEU A 367 -18.65 -17.78 -2.60
C LEU A 367 -18.63 -17.56 -1.09
N LYS A 368 -19.33 -18.39 -0.31
CA LYS A 368 -19.29 -18.35 1.17
C LYS A 368 -17.86 -18.55 1.70
N SER A 369 -17.16 -19.56 1.18
CA SER A 369 -15.79 -19.85 1.60
C SER A 369 -14.85 -18.67 1.31
N ILE A 370 -14.96 -18.07 0.12
CA ILE A 370 -14.16 -16.87 -0.24
C ILE A 370 -14.52 -15.69 0.67
N CYS A 371 -15.81 -15.44 0.89
CA CYS A 371 -16.27 -14.30 1.69
C CYS A 371 -15.82 -14.40 3.15
N SER A 372 -15.82 -15.59 3.76
CA SER A 372 -15.40 -15.75 5.16
C SER A 372 -13.93 -15.36 5.35
N ALA A 373 -13.03 -15.90 4.54
CA ALA A 373 -11.60 -15.60 4.62
C ALA A 373 -11.30 -14.15 4.22
N ALA A 374 -11.88 -13.68 3.11
CA ALA A 374 -11.64 -12.34 2.57
C ALA A 374 -12.21 -11.23 3.47
N GLY A 375 -13.40 -11.46 4.07
CA GLY A 375 -14.01 -10.51 5.00
C GLY A 375 -13.15 -10.28 6.24
N VAL A 376 -12.70 -11.36 6.88
CA VAL A 376 -11.79 -11.29 8.05
C VAL A 376 -10.47 -10.64 7.65
N SER A 377 -9.89 -11.03 6.51
CA SER A 377 -8.64 -10.44 6.00
C SER A 377 -8.74 -8.93 5.86
N ALA A 378 -9.86 -8.42 5.31
CA ALA A 378 -10.08 -6.99 5.13
C ALA A 378 -10.22 -6.25 6.47
N LEU A 379 -10.94 -6.82 7.44
CA LEU A 379 -11.05 -6.25 8.79
C LEU A 379 -9.68 -6.16 9.48
N LEU A 380 -8.75 -7.06 9.16
CA LEU A 380 -7.39 -7.10 9.69
C LEU A 380 -6.37 -6.29 8.85
N GLY A 381 -6.83 -5.54 7.85
CA GLY A 381 -5.99 -4.61 7.11
C GLY A 381 -5.57 -5.05 5.71
N ILE A 382 -5.99 -6.20 5.21
CA ILE A 382 -5.64 -6.73 3.90
C ILE A 382 -6.89 -6.84 3.03
N THR A 383 -7.12 -5.84 2.17
CA THR A 383 -8.37 -5.68 1.40
C THR A 383 -8.38 -6.37 0.05
N GLU A 384 -7.23 -6.77 -0.49
CA GLU A 384 -7.14 -7.32 -1.84
C GLU A 384 -8.02 -8.57 -2.05
N PRO A 385 -8.07 -9.56 -1.12
CA PRO A 385 -8.95 -10.70 -1.29
C PRO A 385 -10.43 -10.31 -1.30
N ALA A 386 -10.80 -9.30 -0.49
CA ALA A 386 -12.17 -8.80 -0.42
C ALA A 386 -12.56 -8.06 -1.71
N MET A 387 -11.68 -7.18 -2.19
CA MET A 387 -11.93 -6.38 -3.37
C MET A 387 -11.97 -7.23 -4.64
N PHE A 388 -10.91 -7.98 -4.91
CA PHE A 388 -10.82 -8.75 -6.16
C PHE A 388 -11.60 -10.06 -6.13
N GLY A 389 -11.71 -10.69 -4.96
CA GLY A 389 -12.45 -11.93 -4.79
C GLY A 389 -13.96 -11.75 -4.81
N VAL A 390 -14.48 -10.64 -4.27
CA VAL A 390 -15.91 -10.47 -4.00
C VAL A 390 -16.46 -9.13 -4.50
N THR A 391 -15.99 -7.98 -3.93
CA THR A 391 -16.73 -6.72 -4.07
C THR A 391 -16.69 -6.18 -5.49
N LEU A 392 -15.58 -6.30 -6.23
CA LEU A 392 -15.47 -5.92 -7.64
C LEU A 392 -16.24 -6.86 -8.57
N LYS A 393 -16.20 -8.17 -8.30
CA LYS A 393 -16.94 -9.14 -9.12
C LYS A 393 -18.44 -8.90 -9.06
N LEU A 394 -18.97 -8.60 -7.89
CA LEU A 394 -20.39 -8.33 -7.67
C LEU A 394 -20.77 -6.86 -7.94
N ARG A 395 -19.79 -5.95 -7.98
CA ARG A 395 -19.89 -4.49 -8.21
C ARG A 395 -20.61 -3.72 -7.11
N TYR A 396 -21.89 -4.05 -6.80
CA TYR A 396 -22.66 -3.31 -5.80
C TYR A 396 -22.06 -3.29 -4.39
N PRO A 397 -21.41 -4.36 -3.86
CA PRO A 397 -20.75 -4.27 -2.56
C PRO A 397 -19.53 -3.32 -2.58
N PHE A 398 -18.88 -3.17 -3.74
CA PHE A 398 -17.77 -2.23 -3.90
C PHE A 398 -18.24 -0.78 -3.73
N TYR A 399 -19.36 -0.40 -4.39
CA TYR A 399 -19.95 0.93 -4.22
C TYR A 399 -20.49 1.15 -2.80
N ALA A 400 -21.07 0.11 -2.19
CA ALA A 400 -21.53 0.16 -0.80
C ALA A 400 -20.36 0.42 0.17
N ALA A 401 -19.23 -0.24 -0.05
CA ALA A 401 -18.01 -0.04 0.74
C ALA A 401 -17.41 1.37 0.54
N MET A 402 -17.43 1.92 -0.67
CA MET A 402 -17.01 3.29 -0.93
C MET A 402 -17.82 4.30 -0.08
N VAL A 403 -19.14 4.15 -0.07
CA VAL A 403 -20.01 5.02 0.74
C VAL A 403 -19.79 4.80 2.24
N GLY A 404 -19.64 3.56 2.68
CA GLY A 404 -19.31 3.24 4.06
C GLY A 404 -17.99 3.87 4.52
N SER A 405 -16.95 3.76 3.69
CA SER A 405 -15.67 4.44 3.92
C SER A 405 -15.80 5.96 3.99
N ALA A 406 -16.62 6.56 3.10
CA ALA A 406 -16.87 7.99 3.11
C ALA A 406 -17.51 8.47 4.42
N VAL A 407 -18.53 7.76 4.93
CA VAL A 407 -19.23 8.10 6.18
C VAL A 407 -18.29 7.99 7.38
N GLY A 408 -17.54 6.90 7.49
CA GLY A 408 -16.58 6.73 8.59
C GLY A 408 -15.44 7.75 8.55
N SER A 409 -14.91 8.05 7.36
CA SER A 409 -13.85 9.04 7.19
C SER A 409 -14.34 10.47 7.48
N ALA A 410 -15.56 10.81 7.08
CA ALA A 410 -16.17 12.09 7.41
C ALA A 410 -16.37 12.25 8.92
N TRP A 411 -16.80 11.19 9.62
CA TRP A 411 -16.91 11.17 11.07
C TRP A 411 -15.56 11.41 11.73
N CYS A 412 -14.52 10.67 11.33
CA CYS A 412 -13.19 10.84 11.90
C CYS A 412 -12.60 12.22 11.63
N ALA A 413 -12.87 12.80 10.45
CA ALA A 413 -12.47 14.17 10.14
C ALA A 413 -13.21 15.22 11.00
N LEU A 414 -14.49 15.00 11.30
CA LEU A 414 -15.29 15.88 12.17
C LEU A 414 -14.68 15.98 13.58
N PHE A 415 -14.15 14.89 14.09
CA PHE A 415 -13.54 14.83 15.43
C PHE A 415 -12.01 14.94 15.41
N HIS A 416 -11.41 15.28 14.25
CA HIS A 416 -9.96 15.42 14.07
C HIS A 416 -9.17 14.22 14.59
N ILE A 417 -9.66 13.00 14.31
CA ILE A 417 -9.00 11.76 14.70
C ILE A 417 -7.86 11.49 13.71
N LEU A 418 -6.63 11.42 14.22
CA LEU A 418 -5.41 11.27 13.45
C LEU A 418 -4.57 10.10 13.98
N ALA A 419 -3.95 9.35 13.08
CA ALA A 419 -3.04 8.30 13.45
C ALA A 419 -1.66 8.86 13.83
N GLN A 420 -1.09 8.30 14.88
CA GLN A 420 0.22 8.68 15.43
C GLN A 420 1.35 7.77 14.92
N ALA A 421 1.01 6.66 14.29
CA ALA A 421 1.94 5.69 13.73
C ALA A 421 1.33 4.98 12.53
N LEU A 422 2.16 4.45 11.65
CA LEU A 422 1.74 3.54 10.60
C LEU A 422 1.73 2.10 11.13
N GLY A 423 0.67 1.36 10.81
CA GLY A 423 0.52 -0.02 11.24
C GLY A 423 -0.37 -0.81 10.29
N ALA A 424 -1.05 -1.83 10.79
CA ALA A 424 -2.10 -2.50 10.07
C ALA A 424 -3.39 -1.66 10.16
N ALA A 425 -3.91 -1.22 9.03
CA ALA A 425 -5.18 -0.49 8.95
C ALA A 425 -6.38 -1.42 9.25
N GLY A 426 -7.55 -0.86 9.43
CA GLY A 426 -8.75 -1.63 9.82
C GLY A 426 -8.92 -1.70 11.33
N LEU A 427 -9.40 -2.84 11.86
CA LEU A 427 -9.56 -3.02 13.31
C LEU A 427 -8.25 -2.87 14.09
N PRO A 428 -7.11 -3.40 13.64
CA PRO A 428 -5.84 -3.17 14.33
C PRO A 428 -5.42 -1.69 14.38
N GLY A 429 -6.02 -0.83 13.56
CA GLY A 429 -5.77 0.60 13.51
C GLY A 429 -5.98 1.34 14.85
N PHE A 430 -6.73 0.76 15.81
CA PHE A 430 -6.82 1.30 17.17
C PHE A 430 -5.45 1.54 17.81
N ILE A 431 -4.50 0.66 17.54
CA ILE A 431 -3.14 0.74 18.08
C ILE A 431 -2.40 1.99 17.57
N SER A 432 -2.75 2.47 16.40
CA SER A 432 -2.14 3.65 15.76
C SER A 432 -2.80 4.97 16.17
N VAL A 433 -3.91 4.93 16.92
CA VAL A 433 -4.68 6.09 17.36
C VAL A 433 -4.45 6.32 18.86
N LEU A 434 -4.43 7.59 19.30
CA LEU A 434 -4.29 7.89 20.72
C LEU A 434 -5.47 7.32 21.53
N PRO A 435 -5.26 6.79 22.73
CA PRO A 435 -6.30 6.21 23.57
C PRO A 435 -7.49 7.13 23.85
N LYS A 436 -7.25 8.44 23.96
CA LYS A 436 -8.32 9.45 24.13
C LYS A 436 -9.33 9.46 22.98
N ASP A 437 -8.88 9.10 21.78
CA ASP A 437 -9.67 9.14 20.55
C ASP A 437 -10.28 7.78 20.18
N TRP A 438 -10.00 6.70 20.95
CA TRP A 438 -10.47 5.36 20.67
C TRP A 438 -11.99 5.24 20.56
N ALA A 439 -12.72 5.90 21.45
CA ALA A 439 -14.19 5.85 21.42
C ALA A 439 -14.73 6.41 20.10
N MET A 440 -14.24 7.58 19.67
CA MET A 440 -14.70 8.22 18.44
C MET A 440 -14.18 7.50 17.19
N PHE A 441 -12.96 6.94 17.23
CA PHE A 441 -12.44 6.08 16.17
C PHE A 441 -13.28 4.80 16.02
N GLY A 442 -13.65 4.16 17.15
CA GLY A 442 -14.53 2.99 17.15
C GLY A 442 -15.91 3.28 16.57
N ILE A 443 -16.50 4.44 16.90
CA ILE A 443 -17.77 4.88 16.29
C ILE A 443 -17.59 5.06 14.78
N GLY A 444 -16.49 5.64 14.31
CA GLY A 444 -16.17 5.79 12.88
C GLY A 444 -16.09 4.43 12.16
N LEU A 445 -15.40 3.45 12.76
CA LEU A 445 -15.34 2.08 12.24
C LEU A 445 -16.73 1.45 12.17
N LEU A 446 -17.54 1.58 13.23
CA LEU A 446 -18.91 1.04 13.27
C LEU A 446 -19.81 1.69 12.22
N LEU A 447 -19.76 3.01 12.07
CA LEU A 447 -20.53 3.74 11.06
C LEU A 447 -20.13 3.28 9.66
N SER A 448 -18.84 3.13 9.40
CA SER A 448 -18.32 2.63 8.14
C SER A 448 -18.83 1.21 7.84
N MET A 449 -18.73 0.29 8.82
CA MET A 449 -19.18 -1.10 8.70
C MET A 449 -20.70 -1.20 8.50
N ILE A 450 -21.47 -0.52 9.35
CA ILE A 450 -22.95 -0.58 9.31
C ILE A 450 -23.46 -0.01 7.99
N THR A 451 -22.97 1.16 7.56
CA THR A 451 -23.36 1.77 6.29
C THR A 451 -23.06 0.85 5.11
N SER A 452 -21.85 0.31 5.06
CA SER A 452 -21.42 -0.61 4.01
C SER A 452 -22.26 -1.88 3.97
N ALA A 453 -22.49 -2.52 5.13
CA ALA A 453 -23.30 -3.74 5.22
C ALA A 453 -24.76 -3.50 4.84
N LEU A 454 -25.39 -2.43 5.36
CA LEU A 454 -26.78 -2.09 5.06
C LEU A 454 -26.99 -1.82 3.55
N LEU A 455 -26.12 -1.00 2.95
CA LEU A 455 -26.20 -0.72 1.52
C LEU A 455 -25.98 -1.98 0.68
N THR A 456 -25.05 -2.84 1.08
CA THR A 456 -24.82 -4.13 0.42
C THR A 456 -26.08 -5.00 0.48
N ILE A 457 -26.78 -5.09 1.61
CA ILE A 457 -28.02 -5.86 1.75
C ILE A 457 -29.15 -5.24 0.92
N ILE A 458 -29.27 -3.93 0.89
CA ILE A 458 -30.29 -3.23 0.09
C ILE A 458 -30.07 -3.48 -1.40
N PHE A 459 -28.83 -3.35 -1.88
CA PHE A 459 -28.50 -3.58 -3.28
C PHE A 459 -28.60 -5.06 -3.66
N TRP A 460 -28.33 -5.98 -2.73
CA TRP A 460 -28.58 -7.41 -2.93
C TRP A 460 -30.02 -7.67 -3.31
N LYS A 461 -31.00 -7.16 -2.53
CA LYS A 461 -32.43 -7.31 -2.80
C LYS A 461 -32.82 -6.78 -4.17
N LYS A 462 -32.30 -5.62 -4.57
CA LYS A 462 -32.56 -5.04 -5.90
C LYS A 462 -32.00 -5.92 -7.03
N THR A 463 -30.81 -6.49 -6.84
CA THR A 463 -30.17 -7.34 -7.86
C THR A 463 -30.89 -8.68 -8.01
N GLU A 464 -31.34 -9.29 -6.92
CA GLU A 464 -32.14 -10.53 -6.98
C GLU A 464 -33.51 -10.28 -7.60
N ALA A 465 -34.18 -9.17 -7.28
CA ALA A 465 -35.43 -8.78 -7.90
C ALA A 465 -35.29 -8.58 -9.42
N ALA A 466 -34.23 -7.90 -9.86
CA ALA A 466 -33.93 -7.70 -11.27
C ALA A 466 -33.62 -9.01 -12.02
N LYS A 467 -32.98 -9.98 -11.36
CA LYS A 467 -32.72 -11.30 -11.92
C LYS A 467 -34.01 -12.10 -12.06
N ALA A 468 -34.91 -12.05 -11.08
CA ALA A 468 -36.22 -12.69 -11.14
C ALA A 468 -37.07 -12.14 -12.28
N GLU A 469 -37.11 -10.80 -12.42
CA GLU A 469 -37.87 -10.14 -13.51
C GLU A 469 -37.31 -10.48 -14.90
N THR A 470 -35.99 -10.63 -15.04
CA THR A 470 -35.36 -11.06 -16.30
C THR A 470 -35.58 -12.54 -16.59
N ALA A 471 -35.69 -13.38 -15.55
CA ALA A 471 -36.02 -14.78 -15.70
C ALA A 471 -37.48 -14.96 -16.14
N ASP A 472 -38.43 -14.20 -15.56
CA ASP A 472 -39.86 -14.19 -15.97
C ASP A 472 -40.05 -13.70 -17.41
N LYS A 473 -39.31 -12.66 -17.83
CA LYS A 473 -39.32 -12.16 -19.21
C LYS A 473 -38.75 -13.17 -20.22
N LYS A 474 -37.79 -14.01 -19.81
CA LYS A 474 -37.25 -15.11 -20.63
C LYS A 474 -38.17 -16.35 -20.65
N ALA A 475 -38.97 -16.55 -19.61
CA ALA A 475 -39.95 -17.64 -19.51
C ALA A 475 -41.30 -17.32 -20.17
N ALA A 476 -41.57 -16.07 -20.52
CA ALA A 476 -42.76 -15.70 -21.28
C ALA A 476 -42.70 -16.34 -22.68
N PRO A 477 -43.75 -17.11 -23.11
CA PRO A 477 -43.76 -17.73 -24.41
C PRO A 477 -43.65 -16.65 -25.48
N ALA A 478 -42.84 -16.91 -26.51
CA ALA A 478 -42.72 -16.05 -27.67
C ALA A 478 -44.14 -15.83 -28.29
N PRO A 479 -44.47 -14.61 -28.77
CA PRO A 479 -45.73 -14.39 -29.46
C PRO A 479 -45.87 -15.40 -30.57
N ILE A 480 -46.95 -16.13 -30.58
CA ILE A 480 -47.31 -17.05 -31.67
C ILE A 480 -47.51 -16.19 -32.91
N GLU A 481 -46.54 -16.18 -33.79
CA GLU A 481 -46.62 -15.58 -35.12
C GLU A 481 -47.63 -16.41 -35.89
N ASN A 482 -48.87 -15.93 -36.01
CA ASN A 482 -49.89 -16.52 -36.84
C ASN A 482 -49.39 -16.49 -38.29
N LYS A 483 -48.78 -17.59 -38.74
CA LYS A 483 -48.61 -17.84 -40.17
C LYS A 483 -49.98 -18.14 -40.74
N GLU A 484 -50.58 -17.17 -41.43
CA GLU A 484 -51.69 -17.42 -42.31
C GLU A 484 -51.32 -18.55 -43.28
N PRO A 485 -52.23 -19.50 -43.51
CA PRO A 485 -52.01 -20.55 -44.50
C PRO A 485 -52.07 -19.95 -45.91
N LEU A 486 -50.98 -19.99 -46.62
CA LEU A 486 -50.91 -19.80 -48.08
C LEU A 486 -51.73 -20.92 -48.76
N LEU A 487 -53.04 -20.72 -48.85
CA LEU A 487 -53.90 -21.45 -49.74
C LEU A 487 -54.27 -20.49 -50.86
N SER A 488 -53.69 -20.72 -52.01
CA SER A 488 -54.16 -20.47 -53.36
C SER A 488 -52.99 -20.22 -54.31
N LEU A 489 -52.75 -21.21 -55.11
CA LEU A 489 -52.53 -21.04 -56.56
C LEU A 489 -52.17 -22.40 -57.17
N ILE A 490 -53.19 -23.25 -57.24
CA ILE A 490 -53.28 -24.25 -58.32
C ILE A 490 -54.37 -23.74 -59.24
N HIS A 491 -54.00 -23.18 -60.39
CA HIS A 491 -54.76 -23.21 -61.61
C HIS A 491 -53.81 -23.05 -62.80
N ILE A 492 -53.80 -24.14 -63.59
CA ILE A 492 -53.43 -24.33 -65.00
C ILE A 492 -51.95 -24.38 -65.28
#